data_9e4d81353e6f5c8db03bb0c8c4eb5e11
#
_entry.id   9e4d81353e6f5c8db03bb0c8c4eb5e11
#
_cell.length_a   1.000
_cell.length_b   1.000
_cell.length_c   1.000
_cell.angle_alpha   90.00
_cell.angle_beta   90.00
_cell.angle_gamma   90.00
#
_symmetry.space_group_name_H-M   'P 1'
#
loop_
_entity.id
_entity.type
_entity.pdbx_description
1 polymer ?
#
loop_
_entity_poly.entity_id
_entity_poly.type
_entity_poly.pdbx_seq_one_letter_code
_entity_poly.pdbx_strand_id
1 'polypeptide(L)'
;MSKTSKKLDRNTIQRVLQLIRPYKGMVILTLTLALITVVTTLLAPVLAGRAVDKIVGPGQVDYQGLGRIALAMAATIACTALSQWLMNVVNNRITFQVVRDMRVRVFEQLEILPLKYMDVHRPGDAISRITTDVEQFSDGLLMGFTQLFTGVLTILGTLGVMLYIDWRIALVVVALTPLSIFVARFIATHTYSMFRVQSETRAEMTSLVEELIGNEHLVRAFGYEERAEERFDRINRDLQRCGVRATFFSSTTNPCTRFVNSLVYASVGILGAFVAIAGGITVGELSVFLNYANQYTKPFNDISDVMTELQNALA
;
A
#
# COMPACT_ATOMS: atom_id res chain seq x y z
N MET A 1 -7.56 -5.62 25.75
CA MET A 1 -8.68 -4.77 25.35
C MET A 1 -9.25 -5.26 24.01
N SER A 2 -10.54 -5.34 23.96
CA SER A 2 -11.42 -6.00 23.01
C SER A 2 -11.11 -5.66 21.54
N LYS A 3 -11.06 -6.70 20.70
CA LYS A 3 -11.21 -6.65 19.24
C LYS A 3 -12.53 -5.99 18.88
N THR A 4 -12.58 -4.68 18.81
CA THR A 4 -13.62 -3.99 18.09
C THR A 4 -13.01 -3.54 16.76
N SER A 5 -13.02 -4.44 15.77
CA SER A 5 -13.10 -4.02 14.39
C SER A 5 -14.31 -3.09 14.33
N LYS A 6 -14.08 -1.79 14.47
CA LYS A 6 -15.13 -0.79 14.22
C LYS A 6 -15.56 -1.04 12.76
N LYS A 7 -16.73 -1.67 12.59
CA LYS A 7 -17.41 -1.71 11.29
C LYS A 7 -17.45 -0.27 10.82
N LEU A 8 -16.99 -0.02 9.60
CA LEU A 8 -17.16 1.27 8.94
C LEU A 8 -18.61 1.71 9.13
N ASP A 9 -18.81 2.73 9.96
CA ASP A 9 -20.15 3.20 10.27
C ASP A 9 -20.70 3.89 9.02
N ARG A 10 -21.85 3.45 8.55
CA ARG A 10 -22.50 3.98 7.34
C ARG A 10 -22.63 5.50 7.37
N ASN A 11 -22.75 6.06 8.56
CA ASN A 11 -22.81 7.50 8.81
C ASN A 11 -21.47 8.19 8.56
N THR A 12 -20.34 7.55 8.89
CA THR A 12 -19.00 8.09 8.65
C THR A 12 -18.72 8.16 7.16
N ILE A 13 -19.04 7.10 6.40
CA ILE A 13 -18.89 7.09 4.93
C ILE A 13 -19.75 8.20 4.29
N GLN A 14 -20.97 8.40 4.74
CA GLN A 14 -21.83 9.45 4.21
C GLN A 14 -21.27 10.86 4.46
N ARG A 15 -20.73 11.12 5.66
CA ARG A 15 -20.05 12.39 6.00
C ARG A 15 -18.84 12.64 5.13
N VAL A 16 -18.04 11.61 4.90
CA VAL A 16 -16.87 11.66 4.02
C VAL A 16 -17.27 11.97 2.59
N LEU A 17 -18.29 11.29 2.05
CA LEU A 17 -18.82 11.56 0.71
C LEU A 17 -19.36 12.99 0.58
N GLN A 18 -19.97 13.55 1.64
CA GLN A 18 -20.41 14.93 1.66
C GLN A 18 -19.24 15.93 1.62
N LEU A 19 -18.11 15.61 2.29
CA LEU A 19 -16.89 16.42 2.27
C LEU A 19 -16.22 16.44 0.87
N ILE A 20 -16.27 15.32 0.16
CA ILE A 20 -15.66 15.17 -1.16
C ILE A 20 -16.57 15.73 -2.28
N ARG A 21 -17.87 15.87 -2.00
CA ARG A 21 -18.87 16.33 -2.99
C ARG A 21 -18.50 17.63 -3.72
N PRO A 22 -17.92 18.67 -3.10
CA PRO A 22 -17.47 19.89 -3.81
C PRO A 22 -16.42 19.60 -4.88
N TYR A 23 -15.60 18.56 -4.70
CA TYR A 23 -14.47 18.19 -5.54
C TYR A 23 -14.78 17.09 -6.56
N LYS A 24 -16.08 16.74 -6.74
CA LYS A 24 -16.53 15.65 -7.63
C LYS A 24 -15.92 15.70 -9.04
N GLY A 25 -15.73 16.87 -9.61
CA GLY A 25 -15.13 17.03 -10.94
C GLY A 25 -13.66 16.59 -10.98
N MET A 26 -12.88 16.94 -9.95
CA MET A 26 -11.49 16.52 -9.82
C MET A 26 -11.38 15.02 -9.53
N VAL A 27 -12.27 14.47 -8.70
CA VAL A 27 -12.33 13.03 -8.41
C VAL A 27 -12.66 12.24 -9.69
N ILE A 28 -13.63 12.67 -10.48
CA ILE A 28 -13.94 12.03 -11.77
C ILE A 28 -12.74 12.10 -12.71
N LEU A 29 -12.04 13.25 -12.76
CA LEU A 29 -10.83 13.39 -13.55
C LEU A 29 -9.73 12.41 -13.08
N THR A 30 -9.51 12.29 -11.78
CA THR A 30 -8.55 11.32 -11.20
C THR A 30 -8.92 9.88 -11.59
N LEU A 31 -10.19 9.50 -11.49
CA LEU A 31 -10.66 8.16 -11.85
C LEU A 31 -10.51 7.89 -13.36
N THR A 32 -10.76 8.86 -14.21
CA THR A 32 -10.55 8.71 -15.65
C THR A 32 -9.07 8.60 -16.02
N LEU A 33 -8.21 9.39 -15.38
CA LEU A 33 -6.76 9.28 -15.53
C LEU A 33 -6.23 7.95 -15.01
N ALA A 34 -6.75 7.46 -13.89
CA ALA A 34 -6.43 6.14 -13.34
C ALA A 34 -6.82 5.01 -14.31
N LEU A 35 -8.00 5.09 -14.91
CA LEU A 35 -8.43 4.13 -15.93
C LEU A 35 -7.51 4.14 -17.15
N ILE A 36 -7.15 5.32 -17.66
CA ILE A 36 -6.21 5.47 -18.78
C ILE A 36 -4.85 4.86 -18.39
N THR A 37 -4.35 5.17 -17.20
CA THR A 37 -3.08 4.63 -16.69
C THR A 37 -3.11 3.11 -16.63
N VAL A 38 -4.18 2.50 -16.10
CA VAL A 38 -4.31 1.04 -16.03
C VAL A 38 -4.36 0.43 -17.43
N VAL A 39 -5.19 0.96 -18.33
CA VAL A 39 -5.30 0.44 -19.71
C VAL A 39 -3.96 0.51 -20.44
N THR A 40 -3.26 1.64 -20.34
CA THR A 40 -1.95 1.80 -21.01
C THR A 40 -0.88 0.92 -20.36
N THR A 41 -0.89 0.75 -19.05
CA THR A 41 0.01 -0.17 -18.34
C THR A 41 -0.23 -1.63 -18.75
N LEU A 42 -1.48 -2.03 -18.98
CA LEU A 42 -1.82 -3.38 -19.46
C LEU A 42 -1.47 -3.59 -20.94
N LEU A 43 -1.44 -2.55 -21.76
CA LEU A 43 -1.03 -2.65 -23.16
C LEU A 43 0.46 -2.89 -23.34
N ALA A 44 1.31 -2.41 -22.45
CA ALA A 44 2.76 -2.53 -22.57
C ALA A 44 3.27 -3.98 -22.68
N PRO A 45 2.86 -4.94 -21.80
CA PRO A 45 3.25 -6.35 -21.94
C PRO A 45 2.73 -6.98 -23.23
N VAL A 46 1.52 -6.61 -23.69
CA VAL A 46 0.97 -7.14 -24.95
C VAL A 46 1.80 -6.70 -26.14
N LEU A 47 2.20 -5.42 -26.18
CA LEU A 47 3.07 -4.92 -27.23
C LEU A 47 4.45 -5.58 -27.17
N ALA A 48 5.01 -5.79 -25.97
CA ALA A 48 6.26 -6.51 -25.79
C ALA A 48 6.17 -7.96 -26.31
N GLY A 49 5.09 -8.69 -25.99
CA GLY A 49 4.85 -10.03 -26.51
C GLY A 49 4.75 -10.07 -28.04
N ARG A 50 4.01 -9.13 -28.63
CA ARG A 50 3.95 -8.99 -30.10
C ARG A 50 5.29 -8.66 -30.73
N ALA A 51 6.17 -7.93 -30.03
CA ALA A 51 7.53 -7.68 -30.50
C ALA A 51 8.37 -8.95 -30.50
N VAL A 52 8.24 -9.80 -29.47
CA VAL A 52 8.87 -11.12 -29.39
C VAL A 52 8.43 -12.01 -30.55
N ASP A 53 7.15 -12.04 -30.88
CA ASP A 53 6.60 -12.84 -31.96
C ASP A 53 7.04 -12.39 -33.38
N LYS A 54 7.58 -11.14 -33.51
CA LYS A 54 8.20 -10.67 -34.76
C LYS A 54 9.65 -11.11 -34.95
N ILE A 55 10.23 -11.78 -33.94
CA ILE A 55 11.58 -12.36 -33.96
C ILE A 55 11.42 -13.86 -34.22
N VAL A 56 11.28 -14.26 -35.48
CA VAL A 56 10.94 -15.65 -35.83
C VAL A 56 12.16 -16.59 -35.78
N GLY A 57 13.40 -16.05 -35.91
CA GLY A 57 14.62 -16.82 -35.86
C GLY A 57 15.85 -16.04 -36.30
N PRO A 58 17.05 -16.66 -36.28
CA PRO A 58 18.27 -16.01 -36.71
C PRO A 58 18.17 -15.53 -38.17
N GLY A 59 18.31 -14.23 -38.42
CA GLY A 59 18.22 -13.62 -39.74
C GLY A 59 16.80 -13.40 -40.30
N GLN A 60 15.73 -13.79 -39.59
CA GLN A 60 14.34 -13.60 -40.01
C GLN A 60 13.62 -12.62 -39.04
N VAL A 61 14.10 -11.39 -38.93
CA VAL A 61 13.51 -10.36 -38.08
C VAL A 61 12.74 -9.37 -38.95
N ASP A 62 11.45 -9.14 -38.63
CA ASP A 62 10.63 -8.12 -39.25
C ASP A 62 10.97 -6.74 -38.64
N TYR A 63 12.01 -6.09 -39.14
CA TYR A 63 12.49 -4.79 -38.64
C TYR A 63 11.43 -3.67 -38.80
N GLN A 64 10.60 -3.71 -39.85
CA GLN A 64 9.55 -2.72 -40.03
C GLN A 64 8.40 -2.91 -39.04
N GLY A 65 7.98 -4.16 -38.82
CA GLY A 65 6.99 -4.50 -37.80
C GLY A 65 7.48 -4.16 -36.39
N LEU A 66 8.75 -4.47 -36.10
CA LEU A 66 9.37 -4.18 -34.80
C LEU A 66 9.47 -2.65 -34.56
N GLY A 67 9.83 -1.88 -35.58
CA GLY A 67 9.88 -0.41 -35.50
C GLY A 67 8.52 0.22 -35.18
N ARG A 68 7.43 -0.29 -35.79
CA ARG A 68 6.07 0.17 -35.48
C ARG A 68 5.65 -0.17 -34.06
N ILE A 69 5.98 -1.38 -33.58
CA ILE A 69 5.69 -1.81 -32.20
C ILE A 69 6.51 -0.98 -31.21
N ALA A 70 7.78 -0.70 -31.50
CA ALA A 70 8.63 0.14 -30.65
C ALA A 70 8.06 1.58 -30.54
N LEU A 71 7.58 2.15 -31.65
CA LEU A 71 6.91 3.46 -31.63
C LEU A 71 5.62 3.41 -30.79
N ALA A 72 4.80 2.37 -30.97
CA ALA A 72 3.58 2.19 -30.18
C ALA A 72 3.90 2.01 -28.68
N MET A 73 4.96 1.26 -28.31
CA MET A 73 5.42 1.15 -26.94
C MET A 73 5.87 2.49 -26.37
N ALA A 74 6.66 3.25 -27.12
CA ALA A 74 7.09 4.59 -26.70
C ALA A 74 5.90 5.52 -26.47
N ALA A 75 4.92 5.51 -27.36
CA ALA A 75 3.68 6.27 -27.22
C ALA A 75 2.86 5.83 -25.99
N THR A 76 2.75 4.51 -25.75
CA THR A 76 2.05 3.94 -24.60
C THR A 76 2.74 4.34 -23.29
N ILE A 77 4.06 4.25 -23.22
CA ILE A 77 4.85 4.64 -22.03
C ILE A 77 4.70 6.15 -21.79
N ALA A 78 4.80 6.98 -22.82
CA ALA A 78 4.61 8.42 -22.70
C ALA A 78 3.19 8.79 -22.23
N CYS A 79 2.17 8.11 -22.75
CA CYS A 79 0.78 8.28 -22.32
C CYS A 79 0.60 7.87 -20.84
N THR A 80 1.17 6.74 -20.42
CA THR A 80 1.14 6.27 -19.03
C THR A 80 1.81 7.28 -18.11
N ALA A 81 3.02 7.75 -18.46
CA ALA A 81 3.77 8.71 -17.67
C ALA A 81 3.03 10.05 -17.53
N LEU A 82 2.45 10.54 -18.63
CA LEU A 82 1.68 11.78 -18.63
C LEU A 82 0.40 11.65 -17.78
N SER A 83 -0.34 10.56 -17.95
CA SER A 83 -1.55 10.29 -17.17
C SER A 83 -1.24 10.16 -15.68
N GLN A 84 -0.16 9.45 -15.32
CA GLN A 84 0.29 9.30 -13.94
C GLN A 84 0.72 10.64 -13.33
N TRP A 85 1.46 11.45 -14.09
CA TRP A 85 1.86 12.78 -13.64
C TRP A 85 0.66 13.69 -13.42
N LEU A 86 -0.27 13.76 -14.38
CA LEU A 86 -1.50 14.53 -14.23
C LEU A 86 -2.35 14.05 -13.06
N MET A 87 -2.49 12.75 -12.88
CA MET A 87 -3.21 12.15 -11.76
C MET A 87 -2.61 12.59 -10.43
N ASN A 88 -1.27 12.55 -10.29
CA ASN A 88 -0.59 12.99 -9.06
C ASN A 88 -0.80 14.50 -8.81
N VAL A 89 -0.73 15.34 -9.85
CA VAL A 89 -0.99 16.78 -9.73
C VAL A 89 -2.42 17.05 -9.26
N VAL A 90 -3.40 16.35 -9.83
CA VAL A 90 -4.81 16.50 -9.45
C VAL A 90 -5.04 16.00 -8.03
N ASN A 91 -4.49 14.84 -7.66
CA ASN A 91 -4.59 14.28 -6.32
C ASN A 91 -4.01 15.22 -5.27
N ASN A 92 -2.80 15.72 -5.48
CA ASN A 92 -2.18 16.68 -4.55
C ASN A 92 -3.05 17.94 -4.40
N ARG A 93 -3.60 18.44 -5.51
CA ARG A 93 -4.47 19.62 -5.46
C ARG A 93 -5.75 19.37 -4.66
N ILE A 94 -6.38 18.19 -4.82
CA ILE A 94 -7.56 17.80 -4.04
C ILE A 94 -7.17 17.71 -2.56
N THR A 95 -6.08 17.00 -2.24
CA THR A 95 -5.59 16.80 -0.88
C THR A 95 -5.41 18.14 -0.17
N PHE A 96 -4.64 19.06 -0.75
CA PHE A 96 -4.40 20.37 -0.13
C PHE A 96 -5.67 21.22 0.02
N GLN A 97 -6.61 21.13 -0.92
CA GLN A 97 -7.87 21.86 -0.80
C GLN A 97 -8.77 21.27 0.29
N VAL A 98 -8.86 19.95 0.38
CA VAL A 98 -9.63 19.27 1.45
C VAL A 98 -9.01 19.55 2.82
N VAL A 99 -7.68 19.48 2.96
CA VAL A 99 -6.97 19.82 4.20
C VAL A 99 -7.29 21.26 4.64
N ARG A 100 -7.18 22.21 3.70
CA ARG A 100 -7.49 23.61 3.98
C ARG A 100 -8.92 23.79 4.48
N ASP A 101 -9.89 23.23 3.75
CA ASP A 101 -11.30 23.41 4.08
C ASP A 101 -11.68 22.69 5.38
N MET A 102 -11.06 21.55 5.67
CA MET A 102 -11.23 20.87 6.96
C MET A 102 -10.62 21.66 8.11
N ARG A 103 -9.41 22.19 7.95
CA ARG A 103 -8.78 23.04 8.98
C ARG A 103 -9.64 24.26 9.32
N VAL A 104 -10.18 24.94 8.31
CA VAL A 104 -11.09 26.08 8.51
C VAL A 104 -12.31 25.64 9.30
N ARG A 105 -12.99 24.55 8.91
CA ARG A 105 -14.18 24.06 9.61
C ARG A 105 -13.89 23.64 11.05
N VAL A 106 -12.77 22.96 11.29
CA VAL A 106 -12.39 22.55 12.66
C VAL A 106 -12.09 23.78 13.51
N PHE A 107 -11.41 24.78 12.95
CA PHE A 107 -11.13 26.03 13.63
C PHE A 107 -12.42 26.80 13.98
N GLU A 108 -13.32 26.98 13.01
CA GLU A 108 -14.65 27.59 13.24
C GLU A 108 -15.46 26.86 14.32
N GLN A 109 -15.37 25.52 14.36
CA GLN A 109 -16.02 24.75 15.42
C GLN A 109 -15.39 24.96 16.80
N LEU A 110 -14.06 25.13 16.87
CA LEU A 110 -13.36 25.41 18.12
C LEU A 110 -13.73 26.78 18.70
N GLU A 111 -13.94 27.79 17.84
CA GLU A 111 -14.33 29.14 18.29
C GLU A 111 -15.72 29.19 18.96
N ILE A 112 -16.63 28.30 18.59
CA ILE A 112 -17.99 28.21 19.17
C ILE A 112 -18.09 27.21 20.32
N LEU A 113 -17.02 26.50 20.68
CA LEU A 113 -17.05 25.56 21.79
C LEU A 113 -17.15 26.29 23.14
N PRO A 114 -17.94 25.77 24.10
CA PRO A 114 -18.01 26.33 25.45
C PRO A 114 -16.63 26.31 26.13
N LEU A 115 -16.31 27.37 26.89
CA LEU A 115 -15.05 27.45 27.66
C LEU A 115 -14.80 26.21 28.52
N LYS A 116 -15.86 25.62 29.08
CA LYS A 116 -15.79 24.37 29.84
C LYS A 116 -15.10 23.22 29.06
N TYR A 117 -15.20 23.21 27.73
CA TYR A 117 -14.54 22.19 26.92
C TYR A 117 -13.03 22.42 26.92
N MET A 118 -12.60 23.67 26.83
CA MET A 118 -11.17 24.02 26.84
C MET A 118 -10.51 23.80 28.22
N ASP A 119 -11.29 23.90 29.31
CA ASP A 119 -10.79 23.64 30.66
C ASP A 119 -10.54 22.13 30.91
N VAL A 120 -11.30 21.25 30.25
CA VAL A 120 -11.20 19.79 30.42
C VAL A 120 -10.21 19.16 29.47
N HIS A 121 -9.99 19.74 28.29
CA HIS A 121 -9.11 19.19 27.24
C HIS A 121 -7.82 20.01 27.11
N ARG A 122 -6.70 19.31 26.95
CA ARG A 122 -5.40 19.98 26.78
C ARG A 122 -5.37 20.75 25.45
N PRO A 123 -4.85 21.99 25.43
CA PRO A 123 -4.74 22.75 24.18
C PRO A 123 -3.98 22.01 23.06
N GLY A 124 -3.01 21.15 23.44
CA GLY A 124 -2.26 20.31 22.52
C GLY A 124 -3.14 19.30 21.75
N ASP A 125 -4.20 18.78 22.37
CA ASP A 125 -5.14 17.84 21.71
C ASP A 125 -5.92 18.57 20.59
N ALA A 126 -6.33 19.81 20.82
CA ALA A 126 -7.00 20.63 19.81
C ALA A 126 -6.07 20.95 18.62
N ILE A 127 -4.82 21.30 18.92
CA ILE A 127 -3.79 21.58 17.91
C ILE A 127 -3.51 20.31 17.09
N SER A 128 -3.35 19.15 17.74
CA SER A 128 -3.13 17.86 17.06
C SER A 128 -4.28 17.52 16.11
N ARG A 129 -5.53 17.76 16.49
CA ARG A 129 -6.70 17.54 15.62
C ARG A 129 -6.69 18.43 14.38
N ILE A 130 -6.30 19.70 14.50
CA ILE A 130 -6.25 20.63 13.37
C ILE A 130 -5.10 20.32 12.42
N THR A 131 -3.97 19.84 12.95
CA THR A 131 -2.76 19.58 12.17
C THR A 131 -2.68 18.15 11.70
N THR A 132 -2.46 17.20 12.62
CA THR A 132 -2.11 15.81 12.33
C THR A 132 -3.31 14.99 11.88
N ASP A 133 -4.45 15.07 12.59
CA ASP A 133 -5.61 14.22 12.27
C ASP A 133 -6.23 14.61 10.91
N VAL A 134 -6.27 15.92 10.60
CA VAL A 134 -6.76 16.40 9.30
C VAL A 134 -5.85 15.97 8.15
N GLU A 135 -4.53 16.01 8.32
CA GLU A 135 -3.58 15.51 7.32
C GLU A 135 -3.76 14.01 7.11
N GLN A 136 -3.75 13.23 8.19
CA GLN A 136 -3.90 11.78 8.14
C GLN A 136 -5.22 11.35 7.49
N PHE A 137 -6.31 12.07 7.77
CA PHE A 137 -7.60 11.85 7.14
C PHE A 137 -7.55 12.09 5.64
N SER A 138 -6.94 13.18 5.21
CA SER A 138 -6.88 13.54 3.79
C SER A 138 -6.00 12.59 2.98
N ASP A 139 -4.82 12.26 3.50
CA ASP A 139 -3.88 11.36 2.85
C ASP A 139 -4.46 9.93 2.76
N GLY A 140 -5.01 9.44 3.85
CA GLY A 140 -5.62 8.11 3.89
C GLY A 140 -6.82 7.96 2.96
N LEU A 141 -7.67 8.98 2.84
CA LEU A 141 -8.87 8.92 2.02
C LEU A 141 -8.60 9.08 0.52
N LEU A 142 -7.87 10.12 0.13
CA LEU A 142 -7.71 10.46 -1.28
C LEU A 142 -6.68 9.58 -1.98
N MET A 143 -5.52 9.38 -1.35
CA MET A 143 -4.51 8.45 -1.89
C MET A 143 -4.99 7.01 -1.79
N GLY A 144 -5.56 6.62 -0.65
CA GLY A 144 -6.09 5.29 -0.43
C GLY A 144 -7.20 4.93 -1.42
N PHE A 145 -8.14 5.82 -1.68
CA PHE A 145 -9.21 5.57 -2.65
C PHE A 145 -8.69 5.40 -4.07
N THR A 146 -7.71 6.22 -4.49
CA THR A 146 -7.10 6.12 -5.82
C THR A 146 -6.33 4.82 -5.98
N GLN A 147 -5.54 4.41 -4.97
CA GLN A 147 -4.80 3.15 -4.98
C GLN A 147 -5.72 1.94 -4.97
N LEU A 148 -6.80 1.96 -4.19
CA LEU A 148 -7.84 0.92 -4.23
C LEU A 148 -8.44 0.78 -5.62
N PHE A 149 -8.84 1.89 -6.23
CA PHE A 149 -9.47 1.90 -7.54
C PHE A 149 -8.51 1.38 -8.63
N THR A 150 -7.28 1.88 -8.67
CA THR A 150 -6.26 1.42 -9.63
C THR A 150 -5.89 -0.03 -9.39
N GLY A 151 -5.76 -0.46 -8.13
CA GLY A 151 -5.46 -1.84 -7.76
C GLY A 151 -6.55 -2.81 -8.21
N VAL A 152 -7.81 -2.50 -7.93
CA VAL A 152 -8.96 -3.33 -8.37
C VAL A 152 -9.04 -3.40 -9.89
N LEU A 153 -8.91 -2.24 -10.58
CA LEU A 153 -8.90 -2.22 -12.05
C LEU A 153 -7.73 -3.02 -12.64
N THR A 154 -6.56 -2.95 -12.04
CA THR A 154 -5.39 -3.73 -12.49
C THR A 154 -5.64 -5.22 -12.32
N ILE A 155 -6.18 -5.67 -11.17
CA ILE A 155 -6.54 -7.09 -10.94
C ILE A 155 -7.56 -7.57 -11.97
N LEU A 156 -8.64 -6.81 -12.15
CA LEU A 156 -9.69 -7.18 -13.10
C LEU A 156 -9.21 -7.15 -14.56
N GLY A 157 -8.42 -6.14 -14.90
CA GLY A 157 -7.86 -5.97 -16.24
C GLY A 157 -6.84 -7.05 -16.59
N THR A 158 -5.87 -7.32 -15.70
CA THR A 158 -4.90 -8.42 -15.90
C THR A 158 -5.59 -9.77 -16.02
N LEU A 159 -6.54 -10.05 -15.13
CA LEU A 159 -7.31 -11.31 -15.18
C LEU A 159 -8.12 -11.42 -16.47
N GLY A 160 -8.78 -10.33 -16.90
CA GLY A 160 -9.54 -10.29 -18.13
C GLY A 160 -8.68 -10.59 -19.37
N VAL A 161 -7.50 -9.98 -19.47
CA VAL A 161 -6.59 -10.26 -20.59
C VAL A 161 -6.02 -11.68 -20.53
N MET A 162 -5.66 -12.17 -19.33
CA MET A 162 -5.18 -13.55 -19.15
C MET A 162 -6.22 -14.58 -19.56
N LEU A 163 -7.49 -14.39 -19.18
CA LEU A 163 -8.61 -15.26 -19.58
C LEU A 163 -8.87 -15.22 -21.08
N TYR A 164 -8.64 -14.06 -21.72
CA TYR A 164 -8.79 -13.92 -23.18
C TYR A 164 -7.71 -14.67 -23.95
N ILE A 165 -6.47 -14.70 -23.46
CA ILE A 165 -5.35 -15.38 -24.12
C ILE A 165 -5.46 -16.89 -23.92
N ASP A 166 -5.46 -17.38 -22.66
CA ASP A 166 -5.67 -18.79 -22.33
C ASP A 166 -6.23 -18.93 -20.90
N TRP A 167 -7.44 -19.47 -20.80
CA TRP A 167 -8.14 -19.65 -19.53
C TRP A 167 -7.46 -20.68 -18.60
N ARG A 168 -6.73 -21.65 -19.14
CA ARG A 168 -6.08 -22.73 -18.37
C ARG A 168 -4.95 -22.16 -17.52
N ILE A 169 -4.10 -21.33 -18.14
CA ILE A 169 -2.99 -20.68 -17.45
C ILE A 169 -3.52 -19.64 -16.45
N ALA A 170 -4.56 -18.89 -16.84
CA ALA A 170 -5.21 -17.92 -15.95
C ALA A 170 -5.77 -18.59 -14.69
N LEU A 171 -6.37 -19.79 -14.80
CA LEU A 171 -6.90 -20.54 -13.67
C LEU A 171 -5.80 -20.94 -12.68
N VAL A 172 -4.61 -21.29 -13.16
CA VAL A 172 -3.46 -21.63 -12.30
C VAL A 172 -3.02 -20.41 -11.49
N VAL A 173 -2.96 -19.22 -12.12
CA VAL A 173 -2.62 -17.98 -11.41
C VAL A 173 -3.66 -17.70 -10.32
N VAL A 174 -4.94 -17.77 -10.65
CA VAL A 174 -6.04 -17.57 -9.68
C VAL A 174 -6.00 -18.59 -8.55
N ALA A 175 -5.69 -19.86 -8.84
CA ALA A 175 -5.60 -20.92 -7.83
C ALA A 175 -4.41 -20.75 -6.87
N LEU A 176 -3.30 -20.19 -7.36
CA LEU A 176 -2.09 -19.95 -6.54
C LEU A 176 -2.13 -18.62 -5.76
N THR A 177 -2.97 -17.67 -6.18
CA THR A 177 -3.08 -16.36 -5.52
C THR A 177 -3.47 -16.44 -4.03
N PRO A 178 -4.44 -17.30 -3.60
CA PRO A 178 -4.76 -17.44 -2.19
C PRO A 178 -3.56 -17.86 -1.33
N LEU A 179 -2.59 -18.59 -1.90
CA LEU A 179 -1.36 -18.96 -1.19
C LEU A 179 -0.53 -17.73 -0.82
N SER A 180 -0.39 -16.77 -1.75
CA SER A 180 0.30 -15.49 -1.48
C SER A 180 -0.38 -14.71 -0.36
N ILE A 181 -1.71 -14.60 -0.41
CA ILE A 181 -2.50 -13.89 0.61
C ILE A 181 -2.38 -14.58 1.96
N PHE A 182 -2.43 -15.92 1.98
CA PHE A 182 -2.29 -16.70 3.22
C PHE A 182 -0.92 -16.48 3.87
N VAL A 183 0.16 -16.57 3.09
CA VAL A 183 1.53 -16.37 3.60
C VAL A 183 1.72 -14.94 4.11
N ALA A 184 1.27 -13.93 3.33
CA ALA A 184 1.36 -12.53 3.76
C ALA A 184 0.58 -12.29 5.06
N ARG A 185 -0.66 -12.81 5.17
CA ARG A 185 -1.48 -12.68 6.38
C ARG A 185 -0.88 -13.41 7.59
N PHE A 186 -0.33 -14.60 7.39
CA PHE A 186 0.33 -15.36 8.46
C PHE A 186 1.50 -14.59 9.04
N ILE A 187 2.38 -14.06 8.19
CA ILE A 187 3.54 -13.28 8.62
C ILE A 187 3.10 -11.98 9.29
N ALA A 188 2.18 -11.22 8.67
CA ALA A 188 1.69 -9.96 9.22
C ALA A 188 1.10 -10.14 10.63
N THR A 189 0.33 -11.20 10.86
CA THR A 189 -0.29 -11.47 12.17
C THR A 189 0.76 -11.76 13.25
N HIS A 190 1.82 -12.51 12.91
CA HIS A 190 2.91 -12.81 13.85
C HIS A 190 3.80 -11.59 14.09
N THR A 191 4.11 -10.85 13.04
CA THR A 191 4.90 -9.61 13.13
C THR A 191 4.21 -8.57 14.00
N TYR A 192 2.90 -8.39 13.86
CA TYR A 192 2.12 -7.44 14.66
C TYR A 192 2.23 -7.70 16.16
N SER A 193 2.11 -8.97 16.58
CA SER A 193 2.23 -9.32 18.02
C SER A 193 3.60 -8.99 18.60
N MET A 194 4.65 -9.16 17.81
CA MET A 194 6.03 -8.87 18.21
C MET A 194 6.31 -7.36 18.29
N PHE A 195 5.83 -6.59 17.30
CA PHE A 195 5.95 -5.14 17.37
C PHE A 195 5.16 -4.53 18.52
N ARG A 196 4.03 -5.12 18.88
CA ARG A 196 3.27 -4.70 20.06
C ARG A 196 4.09 -4.87 21.34
N VAL A 197 4.71 -6.03 21.56
CA VAL A 197 5.59 -6.27 22.71
C VAL A 197 6.76 -5.29 22.71
N GLN A 198 7.40 -5.07 21.56
CA GLN A 198 8.49 -4.10 21.43
C GLN A 198 8.02 -2.67 21.79
N SER A 199 6.83 -2.27 21.36
CA SER A 199 6.26 -0.95 21.66
C SER A 199 5.96 -0.79 23.16
N GLU A 200 5.39 -1.82 23.79
CA GLU A 200 5.12 -1.84 25.24
C GLU A 200 6.44 -1.73 26.04
N THR A 201 7.48 -2.50 25.67
CA THR A 201 8.80 -2.44 26.34
C THR A 201 9.50 -1.10 26.08
N ARG A 202 9.34 -0.51 24.89
CA ARG A 202 9.87 0.84 24.59
C ARG A 202 9.19 1.90 25.43
N ALA A 203 7.88 1.83 25.61
CA ALA A 203 7.13 2.76 26.46
C ALA A 203 7.59 2.66 27.93
N GLU A 204 7.82 1.43 28.45
CA GLU A 204 8.37 1.21 29.80
C GLU A 204 9.76 1.84 29.95
N MET A 205 10.64 1.68 28.95
CA MET A 205 11.97 2.29 28.93
C MET A 205 11.89 3.83 28.93
N THR A 206 11.01 4.41 28.07
CA THR A 206 10.82 5.86 27.99
C THR A 206 10.33 6.41 29.33
N SER A 207 9.34 5.75 29.94
CA SER A 207 8.83 6.14 31.25
C SER A 207 9.89 6.10 32.35
N LEU A 208 10.74 5.06 32.36
CA LEU A 208 11.86 4.98 33.31
C LEU A 208 12.87 6.11 33.10
N VAL A 209 13.21 6.42 31.84
CA VAL A 209 14.14 7.51 31.53
C VAL A 209 13.58 8.86 31.96
N GLU A 210 12.29 9.13 31.67
CA GLU A 210 11.59 10.34 32.12
C GLU A 210 11.57 10.44 33.66
N GLU A 211 11.28 9.34 34.37
CA GLU A 211 11.29 9.27 35.82
C GLU A 211 12.67 9.60 36.39
N LEU A 212 13.74 8.98 35.87
CA LEU A 212 15.10 9.14 36.36
C LEU A 212 15.67 10.53 36.06
N ILE A 213 15.45 11.05 34.83
CA ILE A 213 15.90 12.39 34.45
C ILE A 213 15.12 13.47 35.22
N GLY A 214 13.79 13.31 35.32
CA GLY A 214 12.94 14.26 36.04
C GLY A 214 13.27 14.35 37.53
N ASN A 215 13.83 13.29 38.12
CA ASN A 215 14.19 13.21 39.53
C ASN A 215 15.70 12.99 39.75
N GLU A 216 16.55 13.46 38.85
CA GLU A 216 18.02 13.26 38.89
C GLU A 216 18.63 13.68 40.24
N HIS A 217 18.15 14.80 40.81
CA HIS A 217 18.62 15.29 42.10
C HIS A 217 18.30 14.31 43.26
N LEU A 218 17.17 13.60 43.19
CA LEU A 218 16.81 12.57 44.18
C LEU A 218 17.66 11.30 44.01
N VAL A 219 17.86 10.88 42.72
CA VAL A 219 18.71 9.74 42.40
C VAL A 219 20.10 9.93 42.98
N ARG A 220 20.70 11.10 42.82
CA ARG A 220 22.03 11.45 43.41
C ARG A 220 21.99 11.59 44.94
N ALA A 221 20.96 12.24 45.47
CA ALA A 221 20.85 12.46 46.91
C ALA A 221 20.75 11.16 47.71
N PHE A 222 20.15 10.13 47.13
CA PHE A 222 19.97 8.80 47.74
C PHE A 222 20.98 7.75 47.27
N GLY A 223 21.95 8.08 46.41
CA GLY A 223 22.92 7.14 45.86
C GLY A 223 22.26 5.98 45.10
N TYR A 224 21.20 6.29 44.32
CA TYR A 224 20.38 5.27 43.63
C TYR A 224 20.89 4.96 42.21
N GLU A 225 22.01 5.52 41.79
CA GLU A 225 22.56 5.45 40.43
C GLU A 225 22.75 4.01 39.96
N GLU A 226 23.40 3.16 40.78
CA GLU A 226 23.70 1.78 40.43
C GLU A 226 22.42 0.96 40.21
N ARG A 227 21.40 1.14 41.07
CA ARG A 227 20.11 0.46 40.91
C ARG A 227 19.33 0.98 39.74
N ALA A 228 19.43 2.26 39.42
CA ALA A 228 18.81 2.87 38.25
C ALA A 228 19.40 2.30 36.96
N GLU A 229 20.74 2.16 36.91
CA GLU A 229 21.47 1.56 35.81
C GLU A 229 21.10 0.08 35.62
N GLU A 230 21.07 -0.72 36.71
CA GLU A 230 20.62 -2.12 36.65
C GLU A 230 19.19 -2.27 36.09
N ARG A 231 18.27 -1.39 36.51
CA ARG A 231 16.90 -1.41 36.06
C ARG A 231 16.80 -1.02 34.56
N PHE A 232 17.54 0.01 34.16
CA PHE A 232 17.66 0.42 32.77
C PHE A 232 18.22 -0.69 31.89
N ASP A 233 19.32 -1.32 32.30
CA ASP A 233 19.97 -2.39 31.58
C ASP A 233 19.08 -3.62 31.39
N ARG A 234 18.23 -3.92 32.36
CA ARG A 234 17.27 -5.03 32.27
C ARG A 234 16.26 -4.74 31.16
N ILE A 235 15.60 -3.58 31.20
CA ILE A 235 14.60 -3.18 30.20
C ILE A 235 15.25 -3.05 28.82
N ASN A 236 16.48 -2.52 28.75
CA ASN A 236 17.22 -2.37 27.50
C ASN A 236 17.55 -3.72 26.85
N ARG A 237 17.95 -4.73 27.64
CA ARG A 237 18.14 -6.11 27.15
C ARG A 237 16.84 -6.73 26.65
N ASP A 238 15.73 -6.49 27.33
CA ASP A 238 14.42 -6.99 26.88
C ASP A 238 13.97 -6.28 25.61
N LEU A 239 14.17 -4.97 25.50
CA LEU A 239 13.92 -4.20 24.29
C LEU A 239 14.78 -4.69 23.11
N GLN A 240 16.05 -4.98 23.36
CA GLN A 240 16.94 -5.56 22.34
C GLN A 240 16.41 -6.90 21.83
N ARG A 241 16.02 -7.81 22.77
CA ARG A 241 15.53 -9.16 22.41
C ARG A 241 14.24 -9.11 21.60
N CYS A 242 13.26 -8.32 22.06
CA CYS A 242 11.99 -8.19 21.34
C CYS A 242 12.18 -7.40 20.01
N GLY A 243 13.07 -6.40 19.97
CA GLY A 243 13.42 -5.66 18.78
C GLY A 243 14.04 -6.54 17.69
N VAL A 244 15.04 -7.34 18.04
CA VAL A 244 15.67 -8.29 17.09
C VAL A 244 14.64 -9.27 16.52
N ARG A 245 13.76 -9.82 17.36
CA ARG A 245 12.70 -10.72 16.91
C ARG A 245 11.71 -10.02 15.99
N ALA A 246 11.22 -8.84 16.37
CA ALA A 246 10.27 -8.08 15.57
C ALA A 246 10.87 -7.71 14.21
N THR A 247 12.12 -7.24 14.17
CA THR A 247 12.84 -6.90 12.94
C THR A 247 13.07 -8.14 12.07
N PHE A 248 13.47 -9.27 12.64
CA PHE A 248 13.67 -10.53 11.90
C PHE A 248 12.38 -10.97 11.20
N PHE A 249 11.27 -11.03 11.91
CA PHE A 249 10.00 -11.42 11.31
C PHE A 249 9.49 -10.42 10.28
N SER A 250 9.64 -9.12 10.55
CA SER A 250 9.29 -8.07 9.58
C SER A 250 10.13 -8.17 8.30
N SER A 251 11.45 -8.37 8.44
CA SER A 251 12.36 -8.52 7.30
C SER A 251 12.09 -9.79 6.49
N THR A 252 11.49 -10.82 7.10
CA THR A 252 11.17 -12.09 6.43
C THR A 252 9.94 -11.95 5.50
N THR A 253 9.11 -10.91 5.67
CA THR A 253 7.92 -10.69 4.85
C THR A 253 8.25 -10.59 3.36
N ASN A 254 9.20 -9.73 2.98
CA ASN A 254 9.58 -9.54 1.58
C ASN A 254 10.18 -10.78 0.91
N PRO A 255 11.15 -11.50 1.51
CA PRO A 255 11.66 -12.75 0.94
C PRO A 255 10.59 -13.82 0.75
N CYS A 256 9.71 -14.01 1.74
CA CYS A 256 8.63 -14.99 1.64
C CYS A 256 7.62 -14.64 0.55
N THR A 257 7.22 -13.38 0.45
CA THR A 257 6.31 -12.93 -0.62
C THR A 257 6.95 -13.09 -1.99
N ARG A 258 8.25 -12.74 -2.13
CA ARG A 258 9.00 -12.96 -3.38
C ARG A 258 9.11 -14.43 -3.74
N PHE A 259 9.35 -15.31 -2.76
CA PHE A 259 9.41 -16.75 -2.99
C PHE A 259 8.08 -17.28 -3.53
N VAL A 260 6.95 -16.89 -2.94
CA VAL A 260 5.61 -17.31 -3.44
C VAL A 260 5.36 -16.75 -4.83
N ASN A 261 5.69 -15.49 -5.08
CA ASN A 261 5.55 -14.89 -6.42
C ASN A 261 6.43 -15.61 -7.45
N SER A 262 7.65 -16.00 -7.08
CA SER A 262 8.52 -16.80 -7.95
C SER A 262 7.95 -18.19 -8.23
N LEU A 263 7.27 -18.80 -7.26
CA LEU A 263 6.58 -20.09 -7.46
C LEU A 263 5.41 -19.95 -8.45
N VAL A 264 4.61 -18.89 -8.32
CA VAL A 264 3.55 -18.57 -9.28
C VAL A 264 4.14 -18.36 -10.67
N TYR A 265 5.18 -17.55 -10.77
CA TYR A 265 5.88 -17.26 -12.03
C TYR A 265 6.45 -18.53 -12.69
N ALA A 266 7.11 -19.41 -11.92
CA ALA A 266 7.64 -20.68 -12.41
C ALA A 266 6.52 -21.63 -12.88
N SER A 267 5.41 -21.71 -12.13
CA SER A 267 4.25 -22.52 -12.50
C SER A 267 3.63 -22.04 -13.81
N VAL A 268 3.47 -20.74 -13.99
CA VAL A 268 2.99 -20.11 -15.23
C VAL A 268 3.98 -20.39 -16.38
N GLY A 269 5.30 -20.27 -16.11
CA GLY A 269 6.34 -20.53 -17.11
C GLY A 269 6.32 -21.98 -17.60
N ILE A 270 6.27 -22.95 -16.68
CA ILE A 270 6.25 -24.38 -17.01
C ILE A 270 4.99 -24.73 -17.79
N LEU A 271 3.81 -24.39 -17.26
CA LEU A 271 2.53 -24.73 -17.91
C LEU A 271 2.36 -23.99 -19.23
N GLY A 272 2.72 -22.70 -19.27
CA GLY A 272 2.68 -21.92 -20.48
C GLY A 272 3.64 -22.42 -21.55
N ALA A 273 4.82 -22.92 -21.17
CA ALA A 273 5.75 -23.57 -22.11
C ALA A 273 5.17 -24.86 -22.71
N PHE A 274 4.51 -25.71 -21.91
CA PHE A 274 3.82 -26.88 -22.42
C PHE A 274 2.69 -26.52 -23.39
N VAL A 275 1.88 -25.50 -23.07
CA VAL A 275 0.81 -25.01 -23.95
C VAL A 275 1.39 -24.41 -25.23
N ALA A 276 2.51 -23.67 -25.15
CA ALA A 276 3.19 -23.10 -26.31
C ALA A 276 3.77 -24.19 -27.22
N ILE A 277 4.41 -25.23 -26.67
CA ILE A 277 4.92 -26.39 -27.44
C ILE A 277 3.78 -27.14 -28.14
N ALA A 278 2.62 -27.21 -27.49
CA ALA A 278 1.42 -27.82 -28.10
C ALA A 278 0.74 -26.90 -29.14
N GLY A 279 1.28 -25.70 -29.40
CA GLY A 279 0.73 -24.75 -30.38
C GLY A 279 -0.48 -23.95 -29.90
N GLY A 280 -0.79 -23.99 -28.60
CA GLY A 280 -1.94 -23.27 -28.01
C GLY A 280 -1.74 -21.78 -27.82
N ILE A 281 -0.50 -21.34 -27.57
CA ILE A 281 -0.10 -19.93 -27.43
C ILE A 281 1.24 -19.69 -28.12
N THR A 282 1.53 -18.42 -28.44
CA THR A 282 2.83 -18.01 -28.96
C THR A 282 3.87 -17.80 -27.84
N VAL A 283 5.16 -17.68 -28.21
CA VAL A 283 6.22 -17.33 -27.25
C VAL A 283 6.02 -15.93 -26.71
N GLY A 284 5.53 -15.00 -27.55
CA GLY A 284 5.16 -13.65 -27.14
C GLY A 284 4.01 -13.64 -26.15
N GLU A 285 2.97 -14.43 -26.38
CA GLU A 285 1.84 -14.58 -25.43
C GLU A 285 2.28 -15.19 -24.10
N LEU A 286 3.19 -16.15 -24.11
CA LEU A 286 3.80 -16.66 -22.88
C LEU A 286 4.54 -15.56 -22.11
N SER A 287 5.30 -14.71 -22.80
CA SER A 287 5.96 -13.54 -22.21
C SER A 287 4.95 -12.56 -21.59
N VAL A 288 3.80 -12.35 -22.24
CA VAL A 288 2.69 -11.54 -21.70
C VAL A 288 2.15 -12.15 -20.41
N PHE A 289 1.90 -13.46 -20.37
CA PHE A 289 1.44 -14.17 -19.18
C PHE A 289 2.40 -14.02 -18.00
N LEU A 290 3.69 -14.16 -18.22
CA LEU A 290 4.71 -14.03 -17.19
C LEU A 290 4.74 -12.61 -16.59
N ASN A 291 4.58 -11.58 -17.43
CA ASN A 291 4.46 -10.21 -16.96
C ASN A 291 3.17 -9.98 -16.18
N TYR A 292 2.05 -10.49 -16.65
CA TYR A 292 0.77 -10.33 -15.95
C TYR A 292 0.70 -11.10 -14.64
N ALA A 293 1.33 -12.27 -14.53
CA ALA A 293 1.44 -12.97 -13.26
C ALA A 293 2.09 -12.12 -12.17
N ASN A 294 3.12 -11.35 -12.53
CA ASN A 294 3.75 -10.39 -11.62
C ASN A 294 2.86 -9.16 -11.33
N GLN A 295 2.21 -8.61 -12.36
CA GLN A 295 1.32 -7.45 -12.20
C GLN A 295 0.06 -7.78 -11.41
N TYR A 296 -0.46 -8.99 -11.51
CA TYR A 296 -1.66 -9.45 -10.82
C TYR A 296 -1.47 -9.56 -9.31
N THR A 297 -0.30 -9.99 -8.85
CA THR A 297 -0.03 -10.21 -7.43
C THR A 297 0.30 -8.93 -6.65
N LYS A 298 0.86 -7.92 -7.30
CA LYS A 298 1.28 -6.67 -6.67
C LYS A 298 0.14 -5.89 -6.00
N PRO A 299 -1.01 -5.64 -6.65
CA PRO A 299 -2.09 -4.85 -6.06
C PRO A 299 -2.71 -5.44 -4.79
N PHE A 300 -2.60 -6.76 -4.56
CA PHE A 300 -3.12 -7.36 -3.33
C PHE A 300 -2.38 -6.88 -2.08
N ASN A 301 -1.06 -6.65 -2.19
CA ASN A 301 -0.28 -6.06 -1.10
C ASN A 301 -0.63 -4.58 -0.92
N ASP A 302 -0.68 -3.82 -2.02
CA ASP A 302 -1.01 -2.40 -2.01
C ASP A 302 -2.41 -2.13 -1.42
N ILE A 303 -3.42 -2.98 -1.75
CA ILE A 303 -4.78 -2.90 -1.18
C ILE A 303 -4.77 -3.16 0.33
N SER A 304 -3.96 -4.11 0.81
CA SER A 304 -3.86 -4.40 2.24
C SER A 304 -3.32 -3.21 3.03
N ASP A 305 -2.30 -2.54 2.50
CA ASP A 305 -1.69 -1.35 3.11
C ASP A 305 -2.70 -0.18 3.14
N VAL A 306 -3.37 0.06 2.02
CA VAL A 306 -4.42 1.07 1.90
C VAL A 306 -5.58 0.84 2.86
N MET A 307 -6.03 -0.41 3.03
CA MET A 307 -7.09 -0.73 4.00
C MET A 307 -6.70 -0.40 5.42
N THR A 308 -5.42 -0.54 5.77
CA THR A 308 -4.90 -0.17 7.09
C THR A 308 -4.87 1.35 7.26
N GLU A 309 -4.40 2.09 6.26
CA GLU A 309 -4.40 3.56 6.28
C GLU A 309 -5.82 4.14 6.32
N LEU A 310 -6.74 3.55 5.55
CA LEU A 310 -8.14 3.96 5.55
C LEU A 310 -8.82 3.73 6.92
N GLN A 311 -8.48 2.62 7.59
CA GLN A 311 -8.93 2.36 8.95
C GLN A 311 -8.37 3.37 9.96
N ASN A 312 -7.11 3.74 9.83
CA ASN A 312 -6.48 4.75 10.68
C ASN A 312 -7.08 6.15 10.45
N ALA A 313 -7.35 6.52 9.20
CA ALA A 313 -7.97 7.80 8.85
C ALA A 313 -9.44 7.93 9.32
N LEU A 314 -10.14 6.80 9.51
CA LEU A 314 -11.54 6.75 9.94
C LEU A 314 -11.71 6.51 11.46
N ALA A 315 -10.61 6.27 12.20
CA ALA A 315 -10.63 6.03 13.64
C ALA A 315 -10.62 7.32 14.44
#